data_3a4d73325b26fc02095c3844a684dd7e
#
_entry.id   3a4d73325b26fc02095c3844a684dd7e
#
_cell.length_a   1.000
_cell.length_b   1.000
_cell.length_c   1.000
_cell.angle_alpha   90.00
_cell.angle_beta   90.00
_cell.angle_gamma   90.00
#
_symmetry.space_group_name_H-M   'P 1'
#
loop_
_entity.id
_entity.type
_entity.pdbx_description
1 polymer ?
#
loop_
_entity_poly.entity_id
_entity_poly.type
_entity_poly.pdbx_seq_one_letter_code
_entity_poly.pdbx_strand_id
1 'polypeptide(L)'
;RKRRKPNSFIRYKKSGKVLEGGEQCSSRNYNVIAQLVGSDNVTTYYIHDETRRRKLGEYIKGIWYFPQHYYFGLTPRRVKQICRMANDFDAVWVDRSVFGIICKKLKSNGYKGRIMSFFHNVETMYFDAKLKPSMPFRNVVIGCADKNDGYVCQYSDSVVALNNRDSMELGVRYGRKADVLAPIAFADTYQRSQYPTELTSSKPLCIFLGGYFTANNEGIEWFVKNVYPHVNIRFRIVGKGMEKIKSCEWLSSDIEVVPNAPDLLPHFEEADIMVLPIFKGGGMKVKTCESLMYGKNILATDESWEGYDLDCEMA
;
A
#
# COMPACT_ATOMS: atom_id res chain seq x y z
N ARG A 1 37.63 -3.38 18.07
CA ARG A 1 36.15 -3.16 17.88
C ARG A 1 35.86 -3.48 16.45
N LYS A 2 35.12 -4.60 16.16
CA LYS A 2 34.59 -4.89 14.80
C LYS A 2 33.67 -3.73 14.41
N ARG A 3 33.93 -3.10 13.26
CA ARG A 3 33.01 -2.08 12.70
C ARG A 3 31.60 -2.70 12.65
N ARG A 4 30.61 -2.04 13.24
CA ARG A 4 29.21 -2.39 13.07
C ARG A 4 28.89 -2.33 11.59
N LYS A 5 28.23 -3.37 11.06
CA LYS A 5 27.87 -3.47 9.67
C LYS A 5 26.55 -2.72 9.41
N PRO A 6 26.34 -2.17 8.21
CA PRO A 6 25.13 -1.42 7.89
C PRO A 6 23.86 -2.28 7.96
N ASN A 7 22.72 -1.63 8.09
CA ASN A 7 21.40 -2.27 8.11
C ASN A 7 20.95 -2.68 6.70
N SER A 8 20.21 -3.77 6.59
CA SER A 8 19.62 -4.25 5.33
C SER A 8 18.12 -3.94 5.25
N PHE A 9 17.69 -3.40 4.11
CA PHE A 9 16.29 -3.10 3.81
C PHE A 9 15.81 -3.96 2.63
N ILE A 10 14.85 -4.85 2.88
CA ILE A 10 14.28 -5.71 1.83
C ILE A 10 13.01 -5.07 1.31
N ARG A 11 13.03 -4.64 0.05
CA ARG A 11 11.95 -3.94 -0.61
C ARG A 11 11.40 -4.73 -1.79
N TYR A 12 10.09 -4.61 -2.04
CA TYR A 12 9.44 -5.35 -3.13
C TYR A 12 9.93 -4.91 -4.50
N LYS A 13 9.94 -3.61 -4.79
CA LYS A 13 10.09 -3.09 -6.14
C LYS A 13 11.04 -1.89 -6.16
N LYS A 14 11.88 -1.82 -7.19
CA LYS A 14 12.59 -0.59 -7.52
C LYS A 14 11.63 0.28 -8.31
N SER A 15 11.27 1.44 -7.75
CA SER A 15 10.22 2.29 -8.28
C SER A 15 10.59 2.96 -9.61
N GLY A 16 9.60 3.06 -10.51
CA GLY A 16 9.58 3.98 -11.64
C GLY A 16 9.12 5.40 -11.26
N LYS A 17 8.71 6.21 -12.25
CA LYS A 17 8.39 7.64 -12.06
C LYS A 17 7.12 7.95 -11.26
N VAL A 18 6.15 7.04 -11.16
CA VAL A 18 4.89 7.22 -10.41
C VAL A 18 4.75 6.12 -9.39
N LEU A 19 4.70 6.48 -8.11
CA LEU A 19 4.61 5.55 -6.98
C LEU A 19 3.15 5.18 -6.72
N GLU A 20 2.85 3.88 -6.71
CA GLU A 20 1.59 3.37 -6.15
C GLU A 20 1.62 3.53 -4.61
N GLY A 21 0.45 3.60 -3.95
CA GLY A 21 0.37 3.89 -2.51
C GLY A 21 1.27 3.03 -1.62
N GLY A 22 1.36 1.73 -1.89
CA GLY A 22 2.28 0.85 -1.16
C GLY A 22 3.76 1.18 -1.39
N GLU A 23 4.12 1.73 -2.55
CA GLU A 23 5.49 2.14 -2.86
C GLU A 23 5.84 3.48 -2.20
N GLN A 24 4.88 4.38 -2.08
CA GLN A 24 5.03 5.62 -1.31
C GLN A 24 5.31 5.30 0.15
N CYS A 25 4.55 4.38 0.74
CA CYS A 25 4.77 3.92 2.11
C CYS A 25 6.16 3.27 2.29
N SER A 26 6.56 2.40 1.36
CA SER A 26 7.91 1.80 1.34
C SER A 26 9.03 2.86 1.25
N SER A 27 8.82 3.90 0.45
CA SER A 27 9.79 4.99 0.29
C SER A 27 9.90 5.81 1.57
N ARG A 28 8.77 6.12 2.21
CA ARG A 28 8.74 6.77 3.52
C ARG A 28 9.53 5.95 4.55
N ASN A 29 9.24 4.65 4.68
CA ASN A 29 9.92 3.78 5.63
C ASN A 29 11.44 3.78 5.41
N TYR A 30 11.86 3.66 4.14
CA TYR A 30 13.28 3.73 3.79
C TYR A 30 13.89 5.09 4.20
N ASN A 31 13.24 6.20 3.87
CA ASN A 31 13.75 7.53 4.17
C ASN A 31 13.89 7.76 5.68
N VAL A 32 12.91 7.35 6.47
CA VAL A 32 12.97 7.45 7.94
C VAL A 32 14.13 6.62 8.50
N ILE A 33 14.28 5.37 8.04
CA ILE A 33 15.38 4.50 8.49
C ILE A 33 16.73 5.10 8.06
N ALA A 34 16.86 5.59 6.82
CA ALA A 34 18.07 6.19 6.32
C ALA A 34 18.46 7.48 7.09
N GLN A 35 17.47 8.27 7.51
CA GLN A 35 17.70 9.43 8.37
C GLN A 35 18.18 9.03 9.78
N LEU A 36 17.62 7.96 10.35
CA LEU A 36 17.96 7.51 11.71
C LEU A 36 19.35 6.88 11.80
N VAL A 37 19.77 6.13 10.79
CA VAL A 37 21.02 5.34 10.85
C VAL A 37 22.10 5.84 9.88
N GLY A 38 21.79 6.78 9.03
CA GLY A 38 22.61 7.24 7.91
C GLY A 38 22.40 6.42 6.64
N SER A 39 22.26 7.09 5.50
CA SER A 39 21.99 6.43 4.20
C SER A 39 23.06 5.39 3.82
N ASP A 40 24.33 5.65 4.14
CA ASP A 40 25.47 4.77 3.86
C ASP A 40 25.42 3.48 4.69
N ASN A 41 24.62 3.48 5.75
CA ASN A 41 24.41 2.33 6.64
C ASN A 41 23.16 1.51 6.26
N VAL A 42 22.50 1.81 5.15
CA VAL A 42 21.34 1.07 4.67
C VAL A 42 21.62 0.47 3.30
N THR A 43 21.58 -0.85 3.22
CA THR A 43 21.65 -1.57 1.94
C THR A 43 20.27 -2.06 1.54
N THR A 44 19.78 -1.67 0.37
CA THR A 44 18.46 -2.10 -0.13
C THR A 44 18.58 -3.31 -1.04
N TYR A 45 17.80 -4.35 -0.75
CA TYR A 45 17.62 -5.50 -1.61
C TYR A 45 16.23 -5.46 -2.25
N TYR A 46 16.18 -5.38 -3.58
CA TYR A 46 14.93 -5.37 -4.34
C TYR A 46 14.55 -6.80 -4.75
N ILE A 47 13.35 -7.23 -4.39
CA ILE A 47 12.81 -8.53 -4.83
C ILE A 47 12.38 -8.44 -6.29
N HIS A 48 11.96 -7.25 -6.72
CA HIS A 48 11.53 -6.97 -8.08
C HIS A 48 12.37 -5.83 -8.69
N ASP A 49 12.90 -6.08 -9.89
CA ASP A 49 13.50 -5.06 -10.75
C ASP A 49 12.59 -4.87 -11.99
N GLU A 50 11.89 -3.74 -12.06
CA GLU A 50 11.00 -3.39 -13.19
C GLU A 50 11.75 -3.07 -14.49
N THR A 51 13.04 -2.79 -14.41
CA THR A 51 13.84 -2.55 -15.60
C THR A 51 13.99 -3.80 -16.45
N ARG A 52 13.63 -4.97 -15.91
CA ARG A 52 13.72 -6.27 -16.56
C ARG A 52 12.32 -6.80 -16.88
N ARG A 53 11.96 -6.85 -18.19
CA ARG A 53 10.74 -7.56 -18.63
C ARG A 53 10.78 -9.01 -18.13
N ARG A 54 9.76 -9.41 -17.34
CA ARG A 54 9.61 -10.79 -16.89
C ARG A 54 9.36 -11.70 -18.08
N LYS A 55 10.12 -12.78 -18.18
CA LYS A 55 9.82 -13.85 -19.11
C LYS A 55 8.60 -14.65 -18.59
N LEU A 56 7.74 -15.11 -19.50
CA LEU A 56 6.55 -15.93 -19.16
C LEU A 56 6.88 -17.09 -18.21
N GLY A 57 8.05 -17.72 -18.38
CA GLY A 57 8.53 -18.79 -17.50
C GLY A 57 8.78 -18.37 -16.04
N GLU A 58 8.97 -17.08 -15.74
CA GLU A 58 9.10 -16.60 -14.36
C GLU A 58 7.74 -16.53 -13.65
N TYR A 59 6.67 -16.25 -14.39
CA TYR A 59 5.29 -16.33 -13.87
C TYR A 59 4.90 -17.77 -13.53
N ILE A 60 5.18 -18.70 -14.45
CA ILE A 60 4.88 -20.14 -14.24
C ILE A 60 5.66 -20.68 -13.03
N LYS A 61 6.94 -20.35 -12.92
CA LYS A 61 7.76 -20.71 -11.75
C LYS A 61 7.23 -20.06 -10.46
N GLY A 62 6.71 -18.83 -10.53
CA GLY A 62 6.07 -18.15 -9.41
C GLY A 62 4.91 -18.99 -8.85
N ILE A 63 3.98 -19.41 -9.71
CA ILE A 63 2.83 -20.23 -9.31
C ILE A 63 3.27 -21.53 -8.60
N TRP A 64 4.32 -22.18 -9.08
CA TRP A 64 4.87 -23.41 -8.47
C TRP A 64 5.40 -23.21 -7.05
N TYR A 65 5.87 -22.00 -6.73
CA TYR A 65 6.45 -21.70 -5.42
C TYR A 65 5.45 -21.18 -4.38
N PHE A 66 4.23 -20.75 -4.78
CA PHE A 66 3.21 -20.32 -3.83
C PHE A 66 2.83 -21.36 -2.78
N PRO A 67 2.57 -22.63 -3.13
CA PRO A 67 2.28 -23.67 -2.12
C PRO A 67 3.43 -23.90 -1.13
N GLN A 68 4.64 -23.48 -1.48
CA GLN A 68 5.83 -23.51 -0.63
C GLN A 68 6.04 -22.20 0.14
N HIS A 69 5.07 -21.29 0.11
CA HIS A 69 5.05 -19.99 0.77
C HIS A 69 6.04 -18.94 0.22
N TYR A 70 6.56 -19.14 -0.98
CA TYR A 70 7.38 -18.13 -1.67
C TYR A 70 6.48 -17.26 -2.54
N TYR A 71 6.26 -16.03 -2.09
CA TYR A 71 5.47 -15.04 -2.84
C TYR A 71 6.21 -14.58 -4.11
N PHE A 72 5.49 -13.96 -5.04
CA PHE A 72 6.02 -13.53 -6.34
C PHE A 72 7.40 -12.87 -6.26
N GLY A 73 8.31 -13.36 -7.10
CA GLY A 73 9.70 -12.89 -7.17
C GLY A 73 10.63 -13.57 -6.16
N LEU A 74 10.10 -14.27 -5.16
CA LEU A 74 10.90 -15.11 -4.28
C LEU A 74 11.04 -16.52 -4.86
N THR A 75 12.22 -17.08 -4.65
CA THR A 75 12.53 -18.49 -4.88
C THR A 75 13.39 -19.00 -3.74
N PRO A 76 13.47 -20.30 -3.48
CA PRO A 76 14.37 -20.86 -2.45
C PRO A 76 15.82 -20.38 -2.60
N ARG A 77 16.30 -20.28 -3.85
CA ARG A 77 17.67 -19.79 -4.14
C ARG A 77 17.85 -18.31 -3.74
N ARG A 78 16.88 -17.45 -4.06
CA ARG A 78 16.94 -16.01 -3.70
C ARG A 78 16.86 -15.81 -2.19
N VAL A 79 15.96 -16.53 -1.51
CA VAL A 79 15.87 -16.45 -0.05
C VAL A 79 17.17 -16.92 0.60
N LYS A 80 17.79 -18.00 0.11
CA LYS A 80 19.12 -18.45 0.59
C LYS A 80 20.19 -17.36 0.37
N GLN A 81 20.16 -16.64 -0.75
CA GLN A 81 21.07 -15.52 -1.02
C GLN A 81 20.83 -14.37 -0.03
N ILE A 82 19.56 -13.97 0.18
CA ILE A 82 19.18 -12.92 1.15
C ILE A 82 19.68 -13.31 2.56
N CYS A 83 19.45 -14.54 3.00
CA CYS A 83 19.91 -15.01 4.31
C CYS A 83 21.43 -14.99 4.45
N ARG A 84 22.18 -15.28 3.39
CA ARG A 84 23.65 -15.17 3.42
C ARG A 84 24.11 -13.73 3.57
N MET A 85 23.53 -12.83 2.76
CA MET A 85 23.84 -11.40 2.81
C MET A 85 23.48 -10.80 4.17
N ALA A 86 22.34 -11.20 4.74
CA ALA A 86 21.85 -10.70 6.02
C ALA A 86 22.85 -10.88 7.16
N ASN A 87 23.70 -11.93 7.13
CA ASN A 87 24.72 -12.14 8.16
C ASN A 87 25.76 -11.04 8.24
N ASP A 88 25.82 -10.17 7.23
CA ASP A 88 26.70 -9.00 7.22
C ASP A 88 26.07 -7.77 7.89
N PHE A 89 24.81 -7.84 8.34
CA PHE A 89 24.05 -6.73 8.87
C PHE A 89 23.57 -6.98 10.32
N ASP A 90 23.50 -5.92 11.11
CA ASP A 90 22.99 -5.94 12.49
C ASP A 90 21.47 -6.06 12.55
N ALA A 91 20.77 -5.55 11.52
CA ALA A 91 19.33 -5.63 11.42
C ALA A 91 18.86 -5.83 9.97
N VAL A 92 17.70 -6.48 9.82
CA VAL A 92 16.99 -6.66 8.55
C VAL A 92 15.59 -6.08 8.70
N TRP A 93 15.23 -5.15 7.82
CA TRP A 93 13.87 -4.65 7.67
C TRP A 93 13.18 -5.36 6.51
N VAL A 94 12.06 -6.02 6.78
CA VAL A 94 11.21 -6.68 5.78
C VAL A 94 9.98 -5.81 5.53
N ASP A 95 9.95 -5.13 4.40
CA ASP A 95 8.99 -4.05 4.12
C ASP A 95 7.61 -4.51 3.65
N ARG A 96 7.33 -5.80 3.64
CA ARG A 96 5.99 -6.39 3.41
C ARG A 96 5.89 -7.76 4.05
N SER A 97 4.77 -8.02 4.69
CA SER A 97 4.54 -9.31 5.36
C SER A 97 4.47 -10.51 4.41
N VAL A 98 4.10 -10.31 3.13
CA VAL A 98 4.15 -11.40 2.11
C VAL A 98 5.54 -12.03 1.94
N PHE A 99 6.57 -11.44 2.52
CA PHE A 99 7.94 -11.95 2.53
C PHE A 99 8.32 -12.64 3.85
N GLY A 100 7.36 -12.99 4.69
CA GLY A 100 7.56 -13.62 6.00
C GLY A 100 8.41 -14.90 5.96
N ILE A 101 8.43 -15.61 4.85
CA ILE A 101 9.34 -16.76 4.64
C ILE A 101 10.80 -16.37 4.85
N ILE A 102 11.18 -15.12 4.58
CA ILE A 102 12.54 -14.59 4.83
C ILE A 102 12.79 -14.55 6.33
N CYS A 103 11.85 -14.04 7.15
CA CYS A 103 11.97 -14.00 8.61
C CYS A 103 12.18 -15.40 9.18
N LYS A 104 11.34 -16.36 8.76
CA LYS A 104 11.47 -17.78 9.14
C LYS A 104 12.83 -18.35 8.77
N LYS A 105 13.31 -18.11 7.55
CA LYS A 105 14.60 -18.66 7.08
C LYS A 105 15.80 -17.97 7.73
N LEU A 106 15.72 -16.68 8.02
CA LEU A 106 16.76 -15.99 8.80
C LEU A 106 16.93 -16.63 10.18
N LYS A 107 15.83 -16.79 10.93
CA LYS A 107 15.88 -17.42 12.26
C LYS A 107 16.34 -18.89 12.19
N SER A 108 15.82 -19.67 11.23
CA SER A 108 16.22 -21.08 11.07
C SER A 108 17.69 -21.24 10.69
N ASN A 109 18.29 -20.26 10.01
CA ASN A 109 19.71 -20.28 9.64
C ASN A 109 20.60 -19.63 10.73
N GLY A 110 20.05 -19.32 11.89
CA GLY A 110 20.81 -18.81 13.03
C GLY A 110 21.22 -17.34 12.94
N TYR A 111 20.50 -16.55 12.14
CA TYR A 111 20.75 -15.09 12.09
C TYR A 111 20.61 -14.47 13.48
N LYS A 112 21.63 -13.69 13.87
CA LYS A 112 21.76 -13.11 15.22
C LYS A 112 21.36 -11.63 15.30
N GLY A 113 21.18 -10.98 14.15
CA GLY A 113 20.71 -9.60 14.09
C GLY A 113 19.20 -9.50 14.33
N ARG A 114 18.69 -8.27 14.40
CA ARG A 114 17.29 -7.98 14.59
C ARG A 114 16.51 -8.11 13.26
N ILE A 115 15.33 -8.70 13.32
CA ILE A 115 14.38 -8.77 12.22
C ILE A 115 13.21 -7.84 12.57
N MET A 116 13.02 -6.79 11.78
CA MET A 116 11.90 -5.87 11.88
C MET A 116 11.04 -6.02 10.64
N SER A 117 9.74 -6.12 10.79
CA SER A 117 8.83 -6.34 9.66
C SER A 117 7.66 -5.37 9.69
N PHE A 118 7.29 -4.90 8.51
CA PHE A 118 6.24 -3.91 8.33
C PHE A 118 5.05 -4.49 7.57
N PHE A 119 3.87 -4.33 8.14
CA PHE A 119 2.60 -4.66 7.51
C PHE A 119 2.04 -3.43 6.78
N HIS A 120 2.02 -3.46 5.45
CA HIS A 120 1.25 -2.49 4.66
C HIS A 120 -0.25 -2.74 4.79
N ASN A 121 -0.61 -4.00 4.97
CA ASN A 121 -1.94 -4.54 5.23
C ASN A 121 -1.75 -5.87 5.97
N VAL A 122 -2.79 -6.39 6.57
CA VAL A 122 -2.91 -7.83 6.79
C VAL A 122 -3.15 -8.44 5.41
N GLU A 123 -2.09 -8.97 4.79
CA GLU A 123 -2.10 -9.33 3.36
C GLU A 123 -3.12 -10.42 3.04
N THR A 124 -3.41 -11.29 4.00
CA THR A 124 -4.48 -12.29 3.90
C THR A 124 -5.83 -11.61 3.62
N MET A 125 -6.20 -10.59 4.40
CA MET A 125 -7.43 -9.83 4.21
C MET A 125 -7.42 -9.03 2.91
N TYR A 126 -6.29 -8.40 2.60
CA TYR A 126 -6.13 -7.63 1.38
C TYR A 126 -6.34 -8.47 0.14
N PHE A 127 -5.76 -9.68 0.07
CA PHE A 127 -5.96 -10.56 -1.09
C PHE A 127 -7.35 -11.17 -1.12
N ASP A 128 -7.95 -11.45 0.03
CA ASP A 128 -9.33 -11.93 0.11
C ASP A 128 -10.31 -10.90 -0.47
N ALA A 129 -10.15 -9.63 -0.14
CA ALA A 129 -10.95 -8.53 -0.67
C ALA A 129 -10.64 -8.19 -2.14
N LYS A 130 -9.38 -8.36 -2.57
CA LYS A 130 -8.93 -7.96 -3.91
C LYS A 130 -9.22 -8.99 -5.00
N LEU A 131 -9.10 -10.27 -4.68
CA LEU A 131 -9.19 -11.34 -5.66
C LEU A 131 -10.63 -11.81 -5.80
N LYS A 132 -11.16 -11.80 -7.03
CA LYS A 132 -12.52 -12.30 -7.31
C LYS A 132 -12.65 -13.77 -6.90
N PRO A 133 -13.80 -14.20 -6.36
CA PRO A 133 -14.04 -15.61 -5.99
C PRO A 133 -13.79 -16.59 -7.14
N SER A 134 -14.09 -16.18 -8.37
CA SER A 134 -13.92 -17.00 -9.60
C SER A 134 -12.47 -17.05 -10.11
N MET A 135 -11.53 -16.34 -9.46
CA MET A 135 -10.14 -16.28 -9.94
C MET A 135 -9.43 -17.62 -9.71
N PRO A 136 -8.84 -18.25 -10.74
CA PRO A 136 -8.05 -19.46 -10.55
C PRO A 136 -6.88 -19.20 -9.59
N PHE A 137 -6.56 -20.21 -8.77
CA PHE A 137 -5.50 -20.14 -7.75
C PHE A 137 -5.68 -19.10 -6.63
N ARG A 138 -6.87 -18.44 -6.51
CA ARG A 138 -7.18 -17.49 -5.44
C ARG A 138 -6.78 -18.02 -4.05
N ASN A 139 -7.24 -19.21 -3.70
CA ASN A 139 -6.97 -19.81 -2.37
C ASN A 139 -5.49 -20.12 -2.15
N VAL A 140 -4.74 -20.42 -3.21
CA VAL A 140 -3.29 -20.63 -3.13
C VAL A 140 -2.56 -19.32 -2.82
N VAL A 141 -2.98 -18.21 -3.44
CA VAL A 141 -2.41 -16.88 -3.18
C VAL A 141 -2.72 -16.43 -1.75
N ILE A 142 -3.98 -16.56 -1.33
CA ILE A 142 -4.42 -16.21 0.03
C ILE A 142 -3.70 -17.08 1.07
N GLY A 143 -3.63 -18.39 0.85
CA GLY A 143 -2.91 -19.30 1.74
C GLY A 143 -1.41 -19.00 1.84
N CYS A 144 -0.79 -18.57 0.74
CA CYS A 144 0.61 -18.10 0.77
C CYS A 144 0.74 -16.82 1.60
N ALA A 145 -0.18 -15.86 1.46
CA ALA A 145 -0.19 -14.62 2.26
C ALA A 145 -0.39 -14.94 3.74
N ASP A 146 -1.36 -15.77 4.08
CA ASP A 146 -1.67 -16.19 5.45
C ASP A 146 -0.44 -16.80 6.16
N LYS A 147 0.23 -17.72 5.49
CA LYS A 147 1.46 -18.31 6.04
C LYS A 147 2.58 -17.30 6.24
N ASN A 148 2.73 -16.35 5.32
CA ASN A 148 3.76 -15.32 5.43
C ASN A 148 3.43 -14.30 6.53
N ASP A 149 2.17 -13.85 6.65
CA ASP A 149 1.72 -13.01 7.77
C ASP A 149 2.01 -13.69 9.11
N GLY A 150 1.67 -14.98 9.24
CA GLY A 150 2.00 -15.78 10.42
C GLY A 150 3.51 -15.92 10.67
N TYR A 151 4.33 -16.08 9.63
CA TYR A 151 5.79 -16.14 9.78
C TYR A 151 6.37 -14.81 10.25
N VAL A 152 5.85 -13.67 9.78
CA VAL A 152 6.25 -12.36 10.30
C VAL A 152 5.93 -12.28 11.80
N CYS A 153 4.71 -12.60 12.20
CA CYS A 153 4.31 -12.57 13.60
C CYS A 153 5.16 -13.48 14.48
N GLN A 154 5.53 -14.67 13.98
CA GLN A 154 6.28 -15.66 14.75
C GLN A 154 7.79 -15.39 14.81
N TYR A 155 8.40 -14.89 13.73
CA TYR A 155 9.86 -14.87 13.58
C TYR A 155 10.48 -13.48 13.57
N SER A 156 9.69 -12.39 13.54
CA SER A 156 10.24 -11.04 13.65
C SER A 156 10.46 -10.64 15.11
N ASP A 157 11.53 -9.92 15.36
CA ASP A 157 11.81 -9.35 16.68
C ASP A 157 10.94 -8.13 16.97
N SER A 158 10.53 -7.40 15.90
CA SER A 158 9.59 -6.29 15.98
C SER A 158 8.63 -6.33 14.78
N VAL A 159 7.36 -6.15 15.06
CA VAL A 159 6.27 -6.07 14.08
C VAL A 159 5.70 -4.66 14.10
N VAL A 160 5.64 -4.04 12.94
CA VAL A 160 5.11 -2.69 12.74
C VAL A 160 3.86 -2.77 11.85
N ALA A 161 2.76 -2.15 12.25
CA ALA A 161 1.55 -2.04 11.46
C ALA A 161 1.15 -0.57 11.25
N LEU A 162 0.29 -0.31 10.28
CA LEU A 162 -0.17 1.04 9.95
C LEU A 162 -1.17 1.57 10.98
N ASN A 163 -2.06 0.73 11.49
CA ASN A 163 -3.19 1.13 12.33
C ASN A 163 -3.54 0.07 13.37
N ASN A 164 -4.42 0.46 14.30
CA ASN A 164 -4.83 -0.41 15.40
C ASN A 164 -5.73 -1.57 14.93
N ARG A 165 -6.59 -1.37 13.93
CA ARG A 165 -7.44 -2.45 13.37
C ARG A 165 -6.58 -3.60 12.87
N ASP A 166 -5.58 -3.29 12.04
CA ASP A 166 -4.67 -4.30 11.50
C ASP A 166 -3.87 -4.98 12.61
N SER A 167 -3.42 -4.23 13.63
CA SER A 167 -2.74 -4.79 14.82
C SER A 167 -3.64 -5.75 15.62
N MET A 168 -4.91 -5.39 15.82
CA MET A 168 -5.88 -6.26 16.49
C MET A 168 -6.13 -7.54 15.69
N GLU A 169 -6.28 -7.43 14.37
CA GLU A 169 -6.47 -8.56 13.48
C GLU A 169 -5.27 -9.54 13.50
N LEU A 170 -4.04 -9.00 13.54
CA LEU A 170 -2.84 -9.83 13.75
C LEU A 170 -2.92 -10.58 15.08
N GLY A 171 -3.40 -9.92 16.14
CA GLY A 171 -3.63 -10.54 17.45
C GLY A 171 -4.61 -11.72 17.38
N VAL A 172 -5.73 -11.52 16.68
CA VAL A 172 -6.78 -12.55 16.54
C VAL A 172 -6.29 -13.73 15.70
N ARG A 173 -5.63 -13.46 14.55
CA ARG A 173 -5.23 -14.52 13.61
C ARG A 173 -3.95 -15.26 14.02
N TYR A 174 -2.98 -14.54 14.55
CA TYR A 174 -1.61 -15.07 14.74
C TYR A 174 -1.14 -14.99 16.19
N GLY A 175 -1.99 -14.55 17.11
CA GLY A 175 -1.67 -14.46 18.55
C GLY A 175 -0.67 -13.35 18.90
N ARG A 176 -0.38 -12.41 17.97
CA ARG A 176 0.55 -11.33 18.21
C ARG A 176 0.08 -10.01 17.60
N LYS A 177 -0.13 -9.00 18.40
CA LYS A 177 -0.36 -7.62 17.95
C LYS A 177 0.95 -6.99 17.45
N ALA A 178 0.84 -5.89 16.71
CA ALA A 178 2.01 -5.10 16.35
C ALA A 178 2.64 -4.48 17.60
N ASP A 179 3.97 -4.42 17.62
CA ASP A 179 4.74 -3.79 18.69
C ASP A 179 4.75 -2.26 18.54
N VAL A 180 4.58 -1.78 17.30
CA VAL A 180 4.59 -0.35 16.95
C VAL A 180 3.51 -0.09 15.90
N LEU A 181 2.78 1.01 16.07
CA LEU A 181 1.92 1.58 15.04
C LEU A 181 2.67 2.72 14.35
N ALA A 182 2.77 2.66 13.02
CA ALA A 182 3.41 3.68 12.20
C ALA A 182 2.45 4.09 11.06
N PRO A 183 1.49 4.98 11.31
CA PRO A 183 0.51 5.43 10.34
C PRO A 183 1.14 6.01 9.09
N ILE A 184 0.40 6.05 7.98
CA ILE A 184 0.84 6.75 6.78
C ILE A 184 1.07 8.23 7.12
N ALA A 185 2.23 8.73 6.71
CA ALA A 185 2.56 10.13 6.83
C ALA A 185 3.40 10.55 5.61
N PHE A 186 3.21 11.76 5.15
CA PHE A 186 4.02 12.41 4.12
C PHE A 186 4.65 13.67 4.69
N ALA A 187 5.75 14.11 4.09
CA ALA A 187 6.26 15.44 4.37
C ALA A 187 5.21 16.47 3.94
N ASP A 188 4.90 17.41 4.81
CA ASP A 188 4.00 18.48 4.47
C ASP A 188 4.68 19.40 3.44
N THR A 189 4.19 19.33 2.20
CA THR A 189 4.64 20.17 1.09
C THR A 189 3.58 21.22 0.72
N TYR A 190 2.48 21.27 1.46
CA TYR A 190 1.38 22.18 1.20
C TYR A 190 1.75 23.61 1.55
N GLN A 191 1.55 24.52 0.61
CA GLN A 191 1.70 25.96 0.82
C GLN A 191 0.30 26.60 0.77
N ARG A 192 -0.30 26.80 1.94
CA ARG A 192 -1.68 27.27 2.13
C ARG A 192 -2.04 28.53 1.33
N SER A 193 -1.07 29.39 1.04
CA SER A 193 -1.27 30.60 0.25
C SER A 193 -1.58 30.35 -1.24
N GLN A 194 -1.38 29.14 -1.73
CA GLN A 194 -1.55 28.80 -3.14
C GLN A 194 -2.92 28.19 -3.45
N TYR A 195 -3.70 27.82 -2.43
CA TYR A 195 -4.95 27.08 -2.64
C TYR A 195 -6.12 27.80 -1.99
N PRO A 196 -7.21 28.10 -2.75
CA PRO A 196 -8.41 28.69 -2.18
C PRO A 196 -9.04 27.69 -1.18
N THR A 197 -9.41 28.21 -0.01
CA THR A 197 -10.08 27.43 1.05
C THR A 197 -11.61 27.53 0.96
N GLU A 198 -12.12 28.38 0.09
CA GLU A 198 -13.55 28.58 -0.09
C GLU A 198 -14.04 28.00 -1.40
N LEU A 199 -15.24 27.43 -1.40
CA LEU A 199 -15.92 26.99 -2.62
C LEU A 199 -16.16 28.18 -3.53
N THR A 200 -15.44 28.23 -4.65
CA THR A 200 -15.49 29.38 -5.59
C THR A 200 -16.60 29.25 -6.63
N SER A 201 -17.28 28.10 -6.69
CA SER A 201 -18.27 27.78 -7.70
C SER A 201 -19.57 27.23 -7.10
N SER A 202 -20.70 27.67 -7.69
CA SER A 202 -22.03 27.07 -7.39
C SER A 202 -22.14 25.59 -7.82
N LYS A 203 -21.20 25.10 -8.61
CA LYS A 203 -21.08 23.70 -9.03
C LYS A 203 -19.66 23.22 -8.73
N PRO A 204 -19.38 22.79 -7.49
CA PRO A 204 -18.04 22.40 -7.07
C PRO A 204 -17.49 21.22 -7.86
N LEU A 205 -16.16 21.19 -8.03
CA LEU A 205 -15.45 20.07 -8.65
C LEU A 205 -15.08 19.03 -7.60
N CYS A 206 -15.78 17.92 -7.65
CA CYS A 206 -15.49 16.74 -6.86
C CYS A 206 -14.54 15.80 -7.62
N ILE A 207 -13.48 15.31 -6.98
CA ILE A 207 -12.50 14.44 -7.63
C ILE A 207 -12.32 13.14 -6.85
N PHE A 208 -12.31 12.02 -7.58
CA PHE A 208 -11.80 10.74 -7.10
C PHE A 208 -10.41 10.51 -7.68
N LEU A 209 -9.43 10.20 -6.82
CA LEU A 209 -8.09 9.78 -7.23
C LEU A 209 -7.84 8.33 -6.88
N GLY A 210 -7.47 7.51 -7.87
CA GLY A 210 -7.12 6.11 -7.62
C GLY A 210 -7.04 5.25 -8.86
N GLY A 211 -6.24 4.18 -8.82
CA GLY A 211 -6.12 3.23 -9.94
C GLY A 211 -7.36 2.33 -10.09
N TYR A 212 -7.47 1.74 -11.26
CA TYR A 212 -8.53 0.77 -11.59
C TYR A 212 -8.32 -0.53 -10.83
N PHE A 213 -9.14 -0.80 -9.83
CA PHE A 213 -9.26 -2.09 -9.16
C PHE A 213 -10.62 -2.22 -8.46
N THR A 214 -11.00 -3.43 -8.09
CA THR A 214 -12.36 -3.78 -7.68
C THR A 214 -12.95 -2.85 -6.63
N ALA A 215 -12.28 -2.61 -5.50
CA ALA A 215 -12.84 -1.79 -4.44
C ALA A 215 -13.04 -0.31 -4.83
N ASN A 216 -12.13 0.27 -5.64
CA ASN A 216 -12.30 1.61 -6.18
C ASN A 216 -13.49 1.66 -7.14
N ASN A 217 -13.60 0.67 -8.03
CA ASN A 217 -14.64 0.67 -9.05
C ASN A 217 -16.03 0.48 -8.43
N GLU A 218 -16.17 -0.43 -7.45
CA GLU A 218 -17.42 -0.63 -6.70
C GLU A 218 -17.86 0.67 -6.00
N GLY A 219 -16.91 1.37 -5.39
CA GLY A 219 -17.19 2.63 -4.72
C GLY A 219 -17.59 3.76 -5.68
N ILE A 220 -16.85 3.93 -6.78
CA ILE A 220 -17.17 4.91 -7.82
C ILE A 220 -18.55 4.61 -8.43
N GLU A 221 -18.81 3.36 -8.80
CA GLU A 221 -20.10 2.94 -9.36
C GLU A 221 -21.24 3.25 -8.40
N TRP A 222 -21.06 2.93 -7.11
CA TRP A 222 -22.06 3.24 -6.10
C TRP A 222 -22.32 4.75 -5.99
N PHE A 223 -21.25 5.56 -5.96
CA PHE A 223 -21.39 7.02 -5.89
C PHE A 223 -22.10 7.58 -7.11
N VAL A 224 -21.75 7.13 -8.31
CA VAL A 224 -22.35 7.59 -9.56
C VAL A 224 -23.83 7.20 -9.65
N LYS A 225 -24.21 6.03 -9.14
CA LYS A 225 -25.61 5.57 -9.18
C LYS A 225 -26.48 6.19 -8.10
N ASN A 226 -25.94 6.40 -6.89
CA ASN A 226 -26.76 6.69 -5.72
C ASN A 226 -26.60 8.11 -5.16
N VAL A 227 -25.51 8.81 -5.51
CA VAL A 227 -25.28 10.18 -5.00
C VAL A 227 -25.26 11.19 -6.12
N TYR A 228 -24.49 10.94 -7.16
CA TYR A 228 -24.27 11.90 -8.25
C TYR A 228 -25.57 12.45 -8.90
N PRO A 229 -26.65 11.69 -9.12
CA PRO A 229 -27.89 12.18 -9.71
C PRO A 229 -28.66 13.17 -8.82
N HIS A 230 -28.32 13.22 -7.52
CA HIS A 230 -29.05 14.01 -6.53
C HIS A 230 -28.31 15.30 -6.09
N VAL A 231 -27.11 15.56 -6.66
CA VAL A 231 -26.25 16.66 -6.26
C VAL A 231 -25.82 17.51 -7.48
N ASN A 232 -25.67 18.81 -7.29
CA ASN A 232 -25.21 19.69 -8.35
C ASN A 232 -23.68 19.89 -8.29
N ILE A 233 -22.94 18.93 -8.80
CA ILE A 233 -21.47 18.92 -8.79
C ILE A 233 -20.90 18.59 -10.18
N ARG A 234 -19.66 18.98 -10.43
CA ARG A 234 -18.83 18.36 -11.47
C ARG A 234 -18.09 17.19 -10.85
N PHE A 235 -18.00 16.06 -11.55
CA PHE A 235 -17.26 14.91 -11.04
C PHE A 235 -16.17 14.48 -12.00
N ARG A 236 -14.95 14.32 -11.47
CA ARG A 236 -13.78 13.85 -12.22
C ARG A 236 -13.19 12.62 -11.56
N ILE A 237 -12.90 11.61 -12.37
CA ILE A 237 -12.26 10.35 -11.95
C ILE A 237 -10.87 10.29 -12.58
N VAL A 238 -9.83 10.26 -11.74
CA VAL A 238 -8.43 10.31 -12.19
C VAL A 238 -7.67 9.08 -11.71
N GLY A 239 -6.93 8.44 -12.60
CA GLY A 239 -6.01 7.39 -12.16
C GLY A 239 -5.62 6.36 -13.20
N LYS A 240 -4.65 5.54 -12.82
CA LYS A 240 -4.08 4.51 -13.68
C LYS A 240 -5.11 3.45 -14.06
N GLY A 241 -5.26 3.22 -15.35
CA GLY A 241 -6.17 2.19 -15.89
C GLY A 241 -7.64 2.58 -15.87
N MET A 242 -8.00 3.83 -15.52
CA MET A 242 -9.39 4.31 -15.47
C MET A 242 -10.05 4.42 -16.85
N GLU A 243 -9.32 4.31 -17.95
CA GLU A 243 -9.93 4.18 -19.29
C GLU A 243 -10.94 3.05 -19.39
N LYS A 244 -10.78 2.01 -18.56
CA LYS A 244 -11.66 0.82 -18.55
C LYS A 244 -13.08 1.11 -18.08
N ILE A 245 -13.30 2.15 -17.28
CA ILE A 245 -14.65 2.51 -16.82
C ILE A 245 -15.44 3.25 -17.91
N LYS A 246 -14.78 3.80 -18.95
CA LYS A 246 -15.46 4.55 -20.01
C LYS A 246 -16.47 3.73 -20.80
N SER A 247 -16.34 2.40 -20.77
CA SER A 247 -17.31 1.48 -21.41
C SER A 247 -18.39 0.96 -20.46
N CYS A 248 -18.40 1.42 -19.20
CA CYS A 248 -19.39 0.98 -18.23
C CYS A 248 -20.72 1.73 -18.43
N GLU A 249 -21.82 1.00 -18.46
CA GLU A 249 -23.17 1.56 -18.65
C GLU A 249 -23.59 2.53 -17.53
N TRP A 250 -23.02 2.38 -16.35
CA TRP A 250 -23.32 3.24 -15.20
C TRP A 250 -22.60 4.59 -15.24
N LEU A 251 -21.62 4.79 -16.14
CA LEU A 251 -20.87 6.04 -16.21
C LEU A 251 -21.68 7.09 -16.99
N SER A 252 -22.02 8.19 -16.35
CA SER A 252 -22.68 9.32 -17.02
C SER A 252 -21.70 10.04 -17.95
N SER A 253 -22.19 10.50 -19.10
CA SER A 253 -21.39 11.15 -20.14
C SER A 253 -20.80 12.50 -19.73
N ASP A 254 -21.34 13.13 -18.70
CA ASP A 254 -20.88 14.41 -18.15
C ASP A 254 -19.80 14.24 -17.06
N ILE A 255 -19.47 13.01 -16.69
CA ILE A 255 -18.38 12.70 -15.77
C ILE A 255 -17.06 12.65 -16.54
N GLU A 256 -16.11 13.47 -16.10
CA GLU A 256 -14.77 13.52 -16.69
C GLU A 256 -13.93 12.31 -16.20
N VAL A 257 -13.31 11.56 -17.12
CA VAL A 257 -12.38 10.48 -16.81
C VAL A 257 -11.01 10.79 -17.38
N VAL A 258 -10.03 10.96 -16.49
CA VAL A 258 -8.63 11.24 -16.81
C VAL A 258 -7.76 10.01 -16.48
N PRO A 259 -7.54 9.12 -17.45
CA PRO A 259 -6.74 7.93 -17.21
C PRO A 259 -5.24 8.25 -17.25
N ASN A 260 -4.48 7.55 -16.39
CA ASN A 260 -3.02 7.55 -16.43
C ASN A 260 -2.37 8.95 -16.34
N ALA A 261 -2.97 9.88 -15.60
CA ALA A 261 -2.41 11.21 -15.39
C ALA A 261 -0.93 11.10 -14.94
N PRO A 262 0.00 11.81 -15.60
CA PRO A 262 1.42 11.75 -15.29
C PRO A 262 1.77 12.46 -13.97
N ASP A 263 0.95 13.41 -13.57
CA ASP A 263 1.03 14.18 -12.34
C ASP A 263 -0.36 14.31 -11.72
N LEU A 264 -0.44 14.13 -10.41
CA LEU A 264 -1.69 14.24 -9.66
C LEU A 264 -1.86 15.61 -9.01
N LEU A 265 -0.78 16.39 -8.86
CA LEU A 265 -0.79 17.68 -8.19
C LEU A 265 -1.84 18.65 -8.78
N PRO A 266 -1.92 18.86 -10.12
CA PRO A 266 -2.92 19.76 -10.68
C PRO A 266 -4.36 19.36 -10.33
N HIS A 267 -4.62 18.05 -10.22
CA HIS A 267 -5.96 17.56 -9.86
C HIS A 267 -6.28 17.81 -8.38
N PHE A 268 -5.29 17.70 -7.48
CA PHE A 268 -5.48 18.14 -6.10
C PHE A 268 -5.72 19.65 -6.04
N GLU A 269 -4.96 20.46 -6.78
CA GLU A 269 -5.11 21.91 -6.80
C GLU A 269 -6.51 22.34 -7.24
N GLU A 270 -7.02 21.76 -8.32
CA GLU A 270 -8.34 22.08 -8.89
C GLU A 270 -9.52 21.55 -8.05
N ALA A 271 -9.32 20.51 -7.23
CA ALA A 271 -10.39 19.90 -6.48
C ALA A 271 -10.95 20.85 -5.40
N ASP A 272 -12.26 21.02 -5.37
CA ASP A 272 -12.98 21.60 -4.25
C ASP A 272 -13.21 20.55 -3.15
N ILE A 273 -13.56 19.32 -3.56
CA ILE A 273 -13.87 18.20 -2.66
C ILE A 273 -13.23 16.93 -3.21
N MET A 274 -12.55 16.20 -2.34
CA MET A 274 -12.11 14.84 -2.63
C MET A 274 -13.19 13.84 -2.25
N VAL A 275 -13.57 12.96 -3.16
CA VAL A 275 -14.61 11.94 -2.95
C VAL A 275 -13.97 10.56 -2.86
N LEU A 276 -14.08 9.93 -1.70
CA LEU A 276 -13.41 8.67 -1.38
C LEU A 276 -14.43 7.59 -0.98
N PRO A 277 -15.25 7.06 -1.89
CA PRO A 277 -16.34 6.14 -1.61
C PRO A 277 -15.83 4.70 -1.55
N ILE A 278 -14.92 4.41 -0.64
CA ILE A 278 -14.30 3.09 -0.49
C ILE A 278 -15.04 2.33 0.61
N PHE A 279 -15.62 1.18 0.30
CA PHE A 279 -16.38 0.36 1.24
C PHE A 279 -15.60 -0.87 1.75
N LYS A 280 -14.52 -1.23 1.06
CA LYS A 280 -13.73 -2.43 1.36
C LYS A 280 -12.26 -2.17 1.13
N GLY A 281 -11.41 -2.75 1.95
CA GLY A 281 -9.95 -2.67 1.76
C GLY A 281 -9.19 -3.09 2.99
N GLY A 282 -7.87 -3.03 2.92
CA GLY A 282 -6.97 -3.23 4.04
C GLY A 282 -6.07 -2.02 4.22
N GLY A 283 -5.38 -1.95 5.35
CA GLY A 283 -4.47 -0.87 5.65
C GLY A 283 -5.12 0.51 5.71
N MET A 284 -4.30 1.55 5.71
CA MET A 284 -4.73 2.94 5.57
C MET A 284 -4.78 3.34 4.10
N LYS A 285 -5.69 4.26 3.75
CA LYS A 285 -5.83 4.75 2.38
C LYS A 285 -4.90 5.94 2.14
N VAL A 286 -3.86 5.73 1.33
CA VAL A 286 -2.88 6.78 0.95
C VAL A 286 -3.57 8.03 0.41
N LYS A 287 -4.62 7.87 -0.40
CA LYS A 287 -5.39 8.99 -0.96
C LYS A 287 -6.04 9.89 0.10
N THR A 288 -6.43 9.33 1.25
CA THR A 288 -6.93 10.11 2.38
C THR A 288 -5.82 10.98 2.96
N CYS A 289 -4.63 10.40 3.21
CA CYS A 289 -3.48 11.14 3.67
C CYS A 289 -3.06 12.26 2.71
N GLU A 290 -3.02 11.98 1.42
CA GLU A 290 -2.71 12.98 0.39
C GLU A 290 -3.75 14.11 0.38
N SER A 291 -5.04 13.77 0.45
CA SER A 291 -6.10 14.77 0.49
C SER A 291 -6.02 15.69 1.72
N LEU A 292 -5.70 15.10 2.88
CA LEU A 292 -5.45 15.86 4.12
C LEU A 292 -4.22 16.77 3.99
N MET A 293 -3.12 16.25 3.43
CA MET A 293 -1.90 17.02 3.22
C MET A 293 -2.13 18.24 2.32
N TYR A 294 -2.97 18.08 1.29
CA TYR A 294 -3.34 19.19 0.41
C TYR A 294 -4.49 20.07 0.96
N GLY A 295 -4.90 19.88 2.21
CA GLY A 295 -5.93 20.69 2.86
C GLY A 295 -7.28 20.65 2.17
N LYS A 296 -7.64 19.53 1.53
CA LYS A 296 -8.89 19.41 0.78
C LYS A 296 -10.05 18.99 1.67
N ASN A 297 -11.23 19.50 1.37
CA ASN A 297 -12.47 18.94 1.89
C ASN A 297 -12.61 17.50 1.42
N ILE A 298 -13.02 16.60 2.31
CA ILE A 298 -13.08 15.16 1.99
C ILE A 298 -14.47 14.63 2.31
N LEU A 299 -15.13 14.07 1.31
CA LEU A 299 -16.33 13.25 1.45
C LEU A 299 -15.91 11.80 1.33
N ALA A 300 -15.99 11.04 2.42
CA ALA A 300 -15.45 9.69 2.48
C ALA A 300 -16.33 8.75 3.30
N THR A 301 -16.22 7.46 3.02
CA THR A 301 -16.80 6.40 3.84
C THR A 301 -15.89 6.10 5.04
N ASP A 302 -16.43 5.44 6.07
CA ASP A 302 -15.68 5.01 7.27
C ASP A 302 -14.42 4.21 6.90
N GLU A 303 -14.50 3.33 5.92
CA GLU A 303 -13.32 2.57 5.44
C GLU A 303 -12.22 3.47 4.87
N SER A 304 -12.55 4.63 4.34
CA SER A 304 -11.55 5.59 3.85
C SER A 304 -10.86 6.33 4.98
N TRP A 305 -11.52 6.46 6.13
CA TRP A 305 -10.99 7.06 7.35
C TRP A 305 -10.25 6.07 8.25
N GLU A 306 -10.29 4.79 7.95
CA GLU A 306 -9.67 3.77 8.79
C GLU A 306 -8.20 4.06 9.08
N GLY A 307 -7.86 4.15 10.37
CA GLY A 307 -6.53 4.42 10.88
C GLY A 307 -6.16 5.92 10.95
N TYR A 308 -7.06 6.81 10.55
CA TYR A 308 -6.93 8.25 10.76
C TYR A 308 -7.71 8.63 12.01
N ASP A 309 -6.98 9.01 13.05
CA ASP A 309 -7.55 9.55 14.30
C ASP A 309 -7.73 11.06 14.11
N LEU A 310 -8.91 11.41 13.64
CA LEU A 310 -9.30 12.80 13.44
C LEU A 310 -10.30 13.13 14.52
N ASP A 311 -10.00 14.12 15.36
CA ASP A 311 -10.99 14.78 16.21
C ASP A 311 -11.98 15.53 15.29
N CYS A 312 -12.88 14.77 14.71
CA CYS A 312 -13.90 15.30 13.83
C CYS A 312 -15.09 15.75 14.66
N GLU A 313 -15.08 16.99 15.12
CA GLU A 313 -16.31 17.76 15.19
C GLU A 313 -16.76 18.06 13.76
N MET A 314 -17.38 17.09 13.13
CA MET A 314 -17.87 17.25 11.78
C MET A 314 -19.35 17.49 11.79
N ALA A 315 -19.69 18.69 11.37
CA ALA A 315 -21.03 19.10 11.03
C ALA A 315 -21.62 18.24 9.89
#